data_4625ebc9e2eb12a3b63bade06277ddbf
#
_entry.id   4625ebc9e2eb12a3b63bade06277ddbf
#
_cell.length_a   1.000
_cell.length_b   1.000
_cell.length_c   1.000
_cell.angle_alpha   90.00
_cell.angle_beta   90.00
_cell.angle_gamma   90.00
#
_symmetry.space_group_name_H-M   'P 1'
#
loop_
_entity.id
_entity.type
_entity.pdbx_description
1 polymer ?
#
loop_
_entity_poly.entity_id
_entity_poly.type
_entity_poly.pdbx_seq_one_letter_code
_entity_poly.pdbx_strand_id
1 'polypeptide(L)'
;NFKDGIDQSYLYGRKVWHSNGNLYVGYEITSRFGFYLNPYYETKTRRLQTVSKGCSSMNLGMQYKLLKDKSLVLSLTADDIFNQERESSKIFYGDKSVANYAWASTQNVMLTLSYTLNHNAKSIKINKNANDTDRFMNSN
;
A
#
# COMPACT_ATOMS: atom_id res chain seq x y z
N ASN A 1 -27.24 -24.54 -18.18
CA ASN A 1 -28.43 -24.15 -17.45
C ASN A 1 -28.12 -24.10 -15.96
N PHE A 2 -27.65 -22.97 -15.54
CA PHE A 2 -27.42 -22.65 -14.13
C PHE A 2 -28.75 -22.24 -13.48
N LYS A 3 -29.72 -23.09 -13.55
CA LYS A 3 -31.05 -22.75 -13.05
C LYS A 3 -31.32 -23.24 -11.64
N ASP A 4 -30.47 -24.04 -11.09
CA ASP A 4 -30.81 -24.74 -9.88
C ASP A 4 -30.03 -24.25 -8.70
N GLY A 5 -30.73 -23.58 -7.81
CA GLY A 5 -30.35 -23.44 -6.42
C GLY A 5 -29.49 -22.22 -6.08
N ILE A 6 -29.06 -21.41 -7.04
CA ILE A 6 -28.48 -20.12 -6.73
C ILE A 6 -29.63 -19.14 -6.79
N ASP A 7 -29.91 -18.54 -5.68
CA ASP A 7 -30.80 -17.41 -5.66
C ASP A 7 -30.30 -16.41 -6.72
N GLN A 8 -30.95 -16.44 -7.88
CA GLN A 8 -30.63 -15.56 -9.00
C GLN A 8 -30.70 -14.09 -8.59
N SER A 9 -31.40 -13.79 -7.51
CA SER A 9 -31.39 -12.47 -6.88
C SER A 9 -29.99 -12.06 -6.40
N TYR A 10 -29.15 -13.01 -6.05
CA TYR A 10 -27.75 -12.74 -5.73
C TYR A 10 -26.87 -12.50 -6.95
N LEU A 11 -27.22 -13.12 -8.08
CA LEU A 11 -26.42 -13.03 -9.30
C LEU A 11 -26.87 -11.92 -10.24
N TYR A 12 -28.17 -11.68 -10.35
CA TYR A 12 -28.74 -10.85 -11.41
C TYR A 12 -29.63 -9.68 -10.96
N GLY A 13 -30.04 -9.65 -9.70
CA GLY A 13 -31.10 -8.72 -9.27
C GLY A 13 -30.62 -7.49 -8.52
N ARG A 14 -29.41 -7.46 -8.01
CA ARG A 14 -28.94 -6.35 -7.18
C ARG A 14 -27.69 -5.72 -7.76
N LYS A 15 -27.82 -4.51 -8.28
CA LYS A 15 -26.69 -3.65 -8.57
C LYS A 15 -26.01 -3.34 -7.24
N VAL A 16 -24.80 -3.83 -7.06
CA VAL A 16 -23.96 -3.46 -5.93
C VAL A 16 -22.93 -2.47 -6.42
N TRP A 17 -22.98 -1.29 -5.86
CA TRP A 17 -21.92 -0.30 -6.04
C TRP A 17 -20.69 -0.79 -5.30
N HIS A 18 -19.61 -0.95 -6.03
CA HIS A 18 -18.30 -1.20 -5.47
C HIS A 18 -17.46 0.07 -5.64
N SER A 19 -16.95 0.56 -4.54
CA SER A 19 -16.03 1.69 -4.52
C SER A 19 -14.91 1.37 -3.54
N ASN A 20 -13.70 1.69 -3.94
CA ASN A 20 -12.55 1.70 -3.05
C ASN A 20 -11.82 3.02 -3.23
N GLY A 21 -11.11 3.41 -2.23
CA GLY A 21 -10.32 4.62 -2.28
C GLY A 21 -9.31 4.66 -1.15
N ASN A 22 -8.19 5.29 -1.42
CA ASN A 22 -7.22 5.67 -0.42
C ASN A 22 -6.89 7.15 -0.60
N LEU A 23 -6.56 7.78 0.51
CA LEU A 23 -6.07 9.14 0.53
C LEU A 23 -4.72 9.13 1.24
N TYR A 24 -3.75 9.79 0.66
CA TYR A 24 -2.47 10.03 1.32
C TYR A 24 -2.34 11.50 1.65
N VAL A 25 -2.17 11.80 2.91
CA VAL A 25 -1.93 13.16 3.40
C VAL A 25 -0.60 13.17 4.12
N GLY A 26 0.40 13.81 3.53
CA GLY A 26 1.69 14.01 4.16
C GLY A 26 1.91 15.49 4.44
N TYR A 27 2.48 15.81 5.60
CA TYR A 27 2.80 17.18 5.96
C TYR A 27 4.15 17.27 6.69
N GLU A 28 5.00 18.16 6.25
CA GLU A 28 6.26 18.49 6.91
C GLU A 28 6.05 19.73 7.81
N ILE A 29 5.97 19.49 9.12
CA ILE A 29 5.82 20.57 10.12
C ILE A 29 7.10 21.43 10.17
N THR A 30 8.24 20.76 10.07
CA THR A 30 9.55 21.40 10.01
C THR A 30 10.43 20.71 8.98
N SER A 31 11.58 21.30 8.63
CA SER A 31 12.55 20.65 7.74
C SER A 31 13.09 19.31 8.26
N ARG A 32 12.77 18.97 9.51
CA ARG A 32 13.23 17.75 10.17
C ARG A 32 12.11 16.81 10.58
N PHE A 33 10.91 17.34 10.79
CA PHE A 33 9.77 16.55 11.28
C PHE A 33 8.63 16.58 10.29
N GLY A 34 8.19 15.41 9.89
CA GLY A 34 7.03 15.18 9.05
C GLY A 34 6.17 14.04 9.56
N PHE A 35 4.93 14.04 9.16
CA PHE A 35 4.00 12.93 9.39
C PHE A 35 3.17 12.65 8.14
N TYR A 36 2.62 11.47 8.06
CA TYR A 36 1.63 11.12 7.05
C TYR A 36 0.46 10.35 7.64
N LEU A 37 -0.65 10.44 6.96
CA LEU A 37 -1.88 9.73 7.24
C LEU A 37 -2.37 9.09 5.94
N ASN A 38 -2.74 7.82 5.99
CA ASN A 38 -3.23 7.09 4.83
C ASN A 38 -4.47 6.28 5.20
N PRO A 39 -5.67 6.88 5.18
CA PRO A 39 -6.93 6.14 5.28
C PRO A 39 -7.22 5.38 3.99
N TYR A 40 -7.71 4.16 4.16
CA TYR A 40 -8.24 3.30 3.11
C TYR A 40 -9.66 2.90 3.43
N TYR A 41 -10.48 2.80 2.41
CA TYR A 41 -11.85 2.35 2.52
C TYR A 41 -12.26 1.54 1.29
N GLU A 42 -12.93 0.43 1.51
CA GLU A 42 -13.51 -0.42 0.49
C GLU A 42 -14.95 -0.80 0.86
N THR A 43 -15.86 -0.62 -0.09
CA THR A 43 -17.26 -1.01 0.10
C THR A 43 -17.43 -2.52 -0.09
N LYS A 44 -18.54 -3.03 0.41
CA LYS A 44 -18.97 -4.41 0.18
C LYS A 44 -18.98 -4.76 -1.30
N THR A 45 -18.38 -5.90 -1.63
CA THR A 45 -18.32 -6.42 -3.00
C THR A 45 -19.13 -7.69 -3.14
N ARG A 46 -19.79 -7.83 -4.29
CA ARG A 46 -20.45 -9.07 -4.69
C ARG A 46 -19.97 -9.50 -6.06
N ARG A 47 -19.42 -10.70 -6.15
CA ARG A 47 -18.95 -11.28 -7.41
C ARG A 47 -19.50 -12.71 -7.51
N LEU A 48 -20.33 -12.97 -8.53
CA LEU A 48 -20.92 -14.29 -8.73
C LEU A 48 -21.45 -14.90 -7.41
N GLN A 49 -20.77 -15.89 -6.89
CA GLN A 49 -21.14 -16.64 -5.68
C GLN A 49 -20.51 -16.06 -4.40
N THR A 50 -19.68 -15.02 -4.51
CA THR A 50 -18.93 -14.50 -3.39
C THR A 50 -19.45 -13.12 -2.96
N VAL A 51 -19.67 -12.97 -1.68
CA VAL A 51 -19.98 -11.68 -1.05
C VAL A 51 -18.86 -11.36 -0.07
N SER A 52 -18.10 -10.33 -0.33
CA SER A 52 -17.09 -9.79 0.60
C SER A 52 -17.65 -8.59 1.33
N LYS A 53 -17.43 -8.53 2.63
CA LYS A 53 -17.70 -7.32 3.39
C LYS A 53 -16.64 -6.29 3.01
N GLY A 54 -17.04 -5.02 3.01
CA GLY A 54 -16.08 -3.94 2.90
C GLY A 54 -15.14 -3.91 4.11
N CYS A 55 -14.00 -3.28 3.93
CA CYS A 55 -13.03 -3.04 4.98
C CYS A 55 -12.59 -1.57 4.99
N SER A 56 -11.99 -1.17 6.08
CA SER A 56 -11.33 0.13 6.18
C SER A 56 -10.06 -0.03 7.00
N SER A 57 -9.06 0.77 6.70
CA SER A 57 -7.86 0.84 7.50
C SER A 57 -7.35 2.27 7.57
N MET A 58 -6.54 2.55 8.56
CA MET A 58 -5.88 3.83 8.69
C MET A 58 -4.45 3.61 9.14
N ASN A 59 -3.52 4.06 8.31
CA ASN A 59 -2.10 4.02 8.60
C ASN A 59 -1.61 5.43 8.94
N LEU A 60 -0.75 5.49 9.93
CA LEU A 60 -0.13 6.71 10.41
C LEU A 60 1.38 6.51 10.40
N GLY A 61 2.11 7.54 10.03
CA GLY A 61 3.56 7.53 10.16
C GLY A 61 4.11 8.90 10.50
N MET A 62 5.22 8.90 11.22
CA MET A 62 5.97 10.09 11.51
C MET A 62 7.46 9.82 11.30
N GLN A 63 8.18 10.84 10.89
CA GLN A 63 9.62 10.76 10.70
C GLN A 63 10.31 11.98 11.30
N TYR A 64 11.47 11.73 11.88
CA TYR A 64 12.32 12.77 12.42
C TYR A 64 13.76 12.62 11.92
N LYS A 65 14.27 13.66 11.27
CA LYS A 65 15.63 13.75 10.74
C LYS A 65 16.56 14.26 11.85
N LEU A 66 17.34 13.37 12.43
CA LEU A 66 18.10 13.63 13.66
C LEU A 66 19.33 14.51 13.45
N LEU A 67 20.17 14.19 12.45
CA LEU A 67 21.43 14.92 12.23
C LEU A 67 21.24 16.21 11.43
N LYS A 68 22.20 17.11 11.50
CA LYS A 68 22.18 18.39 10.76
C LYS A 68 22.13 18.19 9.26
N ASP A 69 22.84 17.18 8.77
CA ASP A 69 22.87 16.76 7.36
C ASP A 69 21.69 15.86 6.97
N LYS A 70 20.79 15.57 7.92
CA LYS A 70 19.61 14.73 7.72
C LYS A 70 19.92 13.27 7.33
N SER A 71 21.14 12.82 7.58
CA SER A 71 21.58 11.46 7.23
C SER A 71 21.00 10.38 8.14
N LEU A 72 20.57 10.73 9.35
CA LEU A 72 19.94 9.82 10.29
C LEU A 72 18.46 10.15 10.42
N VAL A 73 17.61 9.17 10.12
CA VAL A 73 16.15 9.31 10.15
C VAL A 73 15.56 8.28 11.11
N LEU A 74 14.80 8.75 12.05
CA LEU A 74 13.95 7.94 12.92
C LEU A 74 12.53 7.98 12.37
N SER A 75 11.94 6.81 12.09
CA SER A 75 10.57 6.68 11.60
C SER A 75 9.77 5.79 12.52
N LEU A 76 8.57 6.23 12.85
CA LEU A 76 7.56 5.44 13.56
C LEU A 76 6.35 5.30 12.62
N THR A 77 5.94 4.06 12.36
CA THR A 77 4.75 3.76 11.57
C THR A 77 3.79 2.91 12.39
N ALA A 78 2.51 3.16 12.21
CA ALA A 78 1.44 2.37 12.79
C ALA A 78 0.43 2.05 11.68
N ASP A 79 0.28 0.78 11.38
CA ASP A 79 -0.64 0.28 10.37
C ASP A 79 -1.92 -0.18 11.02
N ASP A 80 -3.03 0.07 10.34
CA ASP A 80 -4.40 -0.27 10.76
C ASP A 80 -4.67 0.04 12.23
N ILE A 81 -4.46 1.30 12.63
CA ILE A 81 -4.54 1.77 14.03
C ILE A 81 -5.88 1.43 14.71
N PHE A 82 -6.94 1.22 13.94
CA PHE A 82 -8.26 0.86 14.47
C PHE A 82 -8.57 -0.64 14.39
N ASN A 83 -7.65 -1.46 13.82
CA ASN A 83 -7.83 -2.90 13.61
C ASN A 83 -9.14 -3.24 12.87
N GLN A 84 -9.40 -2.52 11.79
CA GLN A 84 -10.62 -2.64 10.99
C GLN A 84 -10.41 -3.32 9.63
N GLU A 85 -9.17 -3.56 9.23
CA GLU A 85 -8.82 -4.27 8.02
C GLU A 85 -9.03 -5.78 8.21
N ARG A 86 -10.32 -6.19 8.27
CA ARG A 86 -10.70 -7.58 8.46
C ARG A 86 -11.40 -8.09 7.22
N GLU A 87 -10.79 -9.04 6.57
CA GLU A 87 -11.43 -9.71 5.45
C GLU A 87 -12.48 -10.70 5.94
N SER A 88 -13.67 -10.54 5.41
CA SER A 88 -14.76 -11.50 5.61
C SER A 88 -15.49 -11.69 4.30
N SER A 89 -15.53 -12.95 3.85
CA SER A 89 -16.25 -13.30 2.64
C SER A 89 -17.19 -14.49 2.88
N LYS A 90 -18.29 -14.49 2.16
CA LYS A 90 -19.26 -15.57 2.14
C LYS A 90 -19.40 -16.08 0.72
N ILE A 91 -19.19 -17.38 0.54
CA ILE A 91 -19.31 -18.06 -0.74
C ILE A 91 -20.58 -18.92 -0.72
N PHE A 92 -21.37 -18.83 -1.76
CA PHE A 92 -22.62 -19.57 -1.90
C PHE A 92 -22.48 -20.70 -2.92
N TYR A 93 -22.92 -21.90 -2.54
CA TYR A 93 -22.93 -23.09 -3.38
C TYR A 93 -24.36 -23.67 -3.39
N GLY A 94 -25.19 -23.17 -4.29
CA GLY A 94 -26.60 -23.51 -4.28
C GLY A 94 -27.28 -23.04 -3.00
N ASP A 95 -27.88 -23.91 -2.26
CA ASP A 95 -28.55 -23.71 -0.96
C ASP A 95 -27.56 -23.65 0.23
N LYS A 96 -26.30 -23.99 0.00
CA LYS A 96 -25.24 -23.98 1.01
C LYS A 96 -24.38 -22.72 0.93
N SER A 97 -23.82 -22.34 2.04
CA SER A 97 -22.88 -21.24 2.08
C SER A 97 -21.70 -21.51 3.02
N VAL A 98 -20.53 -21.07 2.63
CA VAL A 98 -19.31 -21.11 3.44
C VAL A 98 -18.89 -19.69 3.75
N ALA A 99 -18.71 -19.38 5.03
CA ALA A 99 -18.21 -18.10 5.47
C ALA A 99 -16.72 -18.23 5.82
N ASN A 100 -15.90 -17.44 5.18
CA ASN A 100 -14.49 -17.31 5.47
C ASN A 100 -14.26 -16.02 6.27
N TYR A 101 -13.56 -16.16 7.37
CA TYR A 101 -13.14 -15.04 8.22
C TYR A 101 -11.63 -15.07 8.36
N ALA A 102 -10.98 -14.01 7.98
CA ALA A 102 -9.57 -13.80 8.31
C ALA A 102 -9.50 -13.06 9.66
N TRP A 103 -8.97 -13.74 10.66
CA TRP A 103 -8.85 -13.22 12.03
C TRP A 103 -7.44 -12.69 12.33
N ALA A 104 -6.62 -12.52 11.32
CA ALA A 104 -5.29 -11.93 11.52
C ALA A 104 -5.45 -10.48 12.00
N SER A 105 -4.74 -10.13 13.06
CA SER A 105 -4.59 -8.73 13.44
C SER A 105 -3.68 -8.07 12.40
N THR A 106 -4.19 -7.04 11.76
CA THR A 106 -3.45 -6.23 10.78
C THR A 106 -2.71 -5.07 11.44
N GLN A 107 -2.96 -4.85 12.74
CA GLN A 107 -2.26 -3.83 13.49
C GLN A 107 -0.77 -4.14 13.60
N ASN A 108 0.03 -3.18 13.20
CA ASN A 108 1.46 -3.23 13.31
C ASN A 108 2.01 -1.87 13.74
N VAL A 109 2.97 -1.88 14.64
CA VAL A 109 3.73 -0.67 15.00
C VAL A 109 5.19 -0.96 14.81
N MET A 110 5.85 -0.17 14.00
CA MET A 110 7.25 -0.35 13.65
C MET A 110 8.05 0.93 13.89
N LEU A 111 9.14 0.78 14.61
CA LEU A 111 10.15 1.82 14.77
C LEU A 111 11.36 1.50 13.90
N THR A 112 11.73 2.41 13.04
CA THR A 112 12.84 2.24 12.10
C THR A 112 13.87 3.34 12.29
N LEU A 113 15.13 2.96 12.38
CA LEU A 113 16.26 3.86 12.36
C LEU A 113 17.05 3.65 11.08
N SER A 114 17.12 4.66 10.24
CA SER A 114 17.81 4.62 8.95
C SER A 114 18.97 5.57 8.92
N TYR A 115 20.15 5.10 8.55
CA TYR A 115 21.33 5.93 8.37
C TYR A 115 21.82 5.84 6.92
N THR A 116 21.96 7.01 6.28
CA THR A 116 22.44 7.12 4.90
C THR A 116 23.91 7.56 4.91
N LEU A 117 24.78 6.65 4.51
CA LEU A 117 26.21 6.96 4.30
C LEU A 117 26.36 7.85 3.05
N ASN A 118 27.30 8.79 3.11
CA ASN A 118 27.61 9.69 1.98
C ASN A 118 26.41 10.54 1.51
N HIS A 119 25.57 10.98 2.41
CA HIS A 119 24.42 11.84 2.09
C HIS A 119 24.81 13.07 1.26
N ASN A 120 26.04 13.58 1.43
CA ASN A 120 26.59 14.74 0.71
C ASN A 120 27.52 14.36 -0.46
N ALA A 121 27.55 13.09 -0.87
CA ALA A 121 28.34 12.72 -2.04
C ALA A 121 27.78 13.45 -3.26
N LYS A 122 28.56 14.38 -3.79
CA LYS A 122 28.24 15.02 -5.08
C LYS A 122 28.13 13.90 -6.11
N SER A 123 27.06 13.90 -6.88
CA SER A 123 26.94 12.97 -8.00
C SER A 123 28.15 13.17 -8.91
N ILE A 124 28.93 12.12 -9.07
CA ILE A 124 30.05 12.14 -10.04
C ILE A 124 29.37 12.20 -11.41
N LYS A 125 29.45 13.37 -12.04
CA LYS A 125 29.06 13.51 -13.44
C LYS A 125 30.06 12.68 -14.26
N ILE A 126 29.69 11.48 -14.61
CA ILE A 126 30.41 10.68 -15.59
C ILE A 126 30.23 11.40 -16.92
N ASN A 127 31.29 12.06 -17.36
CA ASN A 127 31.30 12.72 -18.67
C ASN A 127 31.33 11.63 -19.75
N LYS A 128 30.13 11.30 -20.30
CA LYS A 128 29.99 10.30 -21.36
C LYS A 128 30.54 10.72 -22.71
N ASN A 129 31.26 11.84 -22.79
CA ASN A 129 31.84 12.37 -24.03
C ASN A 129 33.33 12.00 -24.24
N ALA A 130 33.80 10.94 -23.59
CA ALA A 130 35.02 10.31 -24.08
C ALA A 130 34.61 9.32 -25.18
N ASN A 131 34.47 9.80 -26.40
CA ASN A 131 34.44 8.97 -27.58
C ASN A 131 35.79 8.27 -27.67
N ASP A 132 35.86 7.07 -27.13
CA ASP A 132 37.03 6.18 -27.17
C ASP A 132 37.16 5.48 -28.56
N THR A 133 36.39 5.92 -29.55
CA THR A 133 36.43 5.42 -30.93
C THR A 133 37.56 6.01 -31.75
N ASP A 134 38.20 7.09 -31.34
CA ASP A 134 39.27 7.70 -32.13
C ASP A 134 40.67 7.15 -31.84
N ARG A 135 40.80 6.26 -30.85
CA ARG A 135 42.09 5.64 -30.50
C ARG A 135 42.47 4.42 -31.33
N PHE A 136 41.54 3.84 -32.05
CA PHE A 136 41.80 2.59 -32.81
C PHE A 136 41.95 2.79 -34.31
N MET A 137 41.86 4.03 -34.83
CA MET A 137 41.98 4.26 -36.27
C MET A 137 43.30 4.91 -36.75
N ASN A 138 44.27 5.13 -35.87
CA ASN A 138 45.55 5.74 -36.24
C ASN A 138 46.75 4.80 -35.88
N SER A 139 46.69 3.55 -36.28
CA SER A 139 47.89 2.71 -36.29
C SER A 139 47.92 1.95 -37.62
N ASN A 140 48.35 2.65 -38.68
CA ASN A 140 49.01 2.10 -39.88
C ASN A 140 49.97 3.14 -40.40
#